data_48013cf28cac2f4ac64bd6ba4fb53206
#
_entry.id   48013cf28cac2f4ac64bd6ba4fb53206
#
_cell.length_a   1.000
_cell.length_b   1.000
_cell.length_c   1.000
_cell.angle_alpha   90.00
_cell.angle_beta   90.00
_cell.angle_gamma   90.00
#
_symmetry.space_group_name_H-M   'P 1'
#
loop_
_entity.id
_entity.type
_entity.pdbx_description
1 polymer ?
#
loop_
_entity_poly.entity_id
_entity_poly.type
_entity_poly.pdbx_seq_one_letter_code
_entity_poly.pdbx_strand_id
1 'polypeptide(L)'
;MDKNFYLTTAIDYANGSPHLGHAYEKILSDVVVRHKRMCGIPTYFLTGLDEHGQKVQQSARREGVEPSVLCDRQAEKFQNLCKILNVSNDDYIRTSQPRHKAVVQKILQDLYDRGEIYKAEYRGFYSARQEQFLPVSYTHLRAHETSAHLV
;
A
#
# COMPACT_ATOMS: atom_id res chain seq x y z
N MET A 1 -9.87 -24.80 20.56
CA MET A 1 -9.70 -23.37 20.26
C MET A 1 -9.96 -23.21 18.80
N ASP A 2 -11.07 -22.60 18.43
CA ASP A 2 -11.38 -22.27 17.03
C ASP A 2 -10.37 -21.24 16.57
N LYS A 3 -9.43 -21.70 15.76
CA LYS A 3 -8.39 -20.82 15.21
C LYS A 3 -8.97 -20.11 13.99
N ASN A 4 -9.35 -18.87 14.13
CA ASN A 4 -9.64 -18.02 12.98
C ASN A 4 -8.36 -17.79 12.17
N PHE A 5 -8.49 -17.77 10.85
CA PHE A 5 -7.38 -17.47 9.93
C PHE A 5 -7.64 -16.12 9.27
N TYR A 6 -6.63 -15.26 9.31
CA TYR A 6 -6.66 -13.94 8.70
C TYR A 6 -5.51 -13.83 7.69
N LEU A 7 -5.82 -13.44 6.46
CA LEU A 7 -4.85 -13.26 5.40
C LEU A 7 -5.01 -11.89 4.76
N THR A 8 -3.89 -11.19 4.59
CA THR A 8 -3.81 -9.97 3.80
C THR A 8 -2.83 -10.13 2.66
N THR A 9 -3.09 -9.48 1.53
CA THR A 9 -2.06 -9.21 0.52
C THR A 9 -1.36 -7.89 0.83
N ALA A 10 -0.29 -7.57 0.11
CA ALA A 10 0.13 -6.19 -0.02
C ALA A 10 -1.03 -5.34 -0.58
N ILE A 11 -1.10 -4.08 -0.18
CA ILE A 11 -1.98 -3.09 -0.81
C ILE A 11 -1.26 -2.53 -2.03
N ASP A 12 -1.94 -2.56 -3.18
CA ASP A 12 -1.34 -2.15 -4.46
C ASP A 12 -1.25 -0.61 -4.55
N TYR A 13 -0.22 -0.07 -5.17
CA TYR A 13 -0.11 1.39 -5.37
C TYR A 13 -1.06 1.90 -6.47
N ALA A 14 -1.76 2.98 -6.18
CA ALA A 14 -2.70 3.64 -7.11
C ALA A 14 -2.01 4.45 -8.24
N ASN A 15 -0.73 4.22 -8.51
CA ASN A 15 0.06 4.99 -9.47
C ASN A 15 0.14 4.36 -10.87
N GLY A 16 -0.47 3.19 -11.08
CA GLY A 16 -0.46 2.46 -12.35
C GLY A 16 -1.56 1.42 -12.46
N SER A 17 -1.68 0.83 -13.64
CA SER A 17 -2.67 -0.23 -13.88
C SER A 17 -2.18 -1.58 -13.34
N PRO A 18 -3.10 -2.51 -13.01
CA PRO A 18 -2.75 -3.87 -12.64
C PRO A 18 -1.86 -4.56 -13.69
N HIS A 19 -0.98 -5.42 -13.21
CA HIS A 19 -0.12 -6.25 -14.05
C HIS A 19 -0.05 -7.69 -13.51
N LEU A 20 0.66 -8.56 -14.23
CA LEU A 20 0.75 -10.00 -13.90
C LEU A 20 1.23 -10.26 -12.47
N GLY A 21 2.16 -9.44 -11.94
CA GLY A 21 2.63 -9.57 -10.55
C GLY A 21 1.52 -9.43 -9.52
N HIS A 22 0.63 -8.44 -9.70
CA HIS A 22 -0.55 -8.27 -8.84
C HIS A 22 -1.52 -9.46 -8.95
N ALA A 23 -1.77 -9.94 -10.18
CA ALA A 23 -2.60 -11.12 -10.41
C ALA A 23 -2.04 -12.36 -9.71
N TYR A 24 -0.74 -12.59 -9.82
CA TYR A 24 -0.06 -13.73 -9.18
C TYR A 24 -0.22 -13.72 -7.67
N GLU A 25 0.03 -12.58 -7.02
CA GLU A 25 -0.12 -12.44 -5.57
C GLU A 25 -1.57 -12.72 -5.11
N LYS A 26 -2.56 -12.14 -5.81
CA LYS A 26 -3.99 -12.33 -5.49
C LYS A 26 -4.41 -13.80 -5.64
N ILE A 27 -3.99 -14.47 -6.72
CA ILE A 27 -4.28 -15.89 -6.95
C ILE A 27 -3.63 -16.76 -5.88
N LEU A 28 -2.35 -16.55 -5.56
CA LEU A 28 -1.64 -17.33 -4.55
C LEU A 28 -2.31 -17.21 -3.18
N SER A 29 -2.68 -15.99 -2.82
CA SER A 29 -3.39 -15.70 -1.57
C SER A 29 -4.75 -16.37 -1.53
N ASP A 30 -5.50 -16.32 -2.63
CA ASP A 30 -6.84 -16.92 -2.74
C ASP A 30 -6.80 -18.45 -2.64
N VAL A 31 -5.76 -19.09 -3.18
CA VAL A 31 -5.56 -20.55 -3.03
C VAL A 31 -5.44 -20.94 -1.55
N VAL A 32 -4.63 -20.18 -0.78
CA VAL A 32 -4.47 -20.41 0.68
C VAL A 32 -5.79 -20.23 1.41
N VAL A 33 -6.51 -19.15 1.12
CA VAL A 33 -7.81 -18.83 1.73
C VAL A 33 -8.84 -19.92 1.45
N ARG A 34 -8.98 -20.31 0.18
CA ARG A 34 -9.92 -21.38 -0.21
C ARG A 34 -9.59 -22.70 0.48
N HIS A 35 -8.32 -23.06 0.56
CA HIS A 35 -7.87 -24.24 1.30
C HIS A 35 -8.30 -24.18 2.77
N LYS A 36 -8.07 -23.06 3.46
CA LYS A 36 -8.49 -22.87 4.87
C LYS A 36 -10.00 -23.01 5.04
N ARG A 37 -10.78 -22.38 4.16
CA ARG A 37 -12.25 -22.49 4.16
C ARG A 37 -12.73 -23.91 3.89
N MET A 38 -12.09 -24.65 2.99
CA MET A 38 -12.39 -26.05 2.74
C MET A 38 -12.11 -26.96 3.95
N CYS A 39 -11.13 -26.57 4.78
CA CYS A 39 -10.85 -27.25 6.08
C CYS A 39 -11.81 -26.82 7.20
N GLY A 40 -12.85 -26.06 6.92
CA GLY A 40 -13.80 -25.57 7.93
C GLY A 40 -13.26 -24.49 8.86
N ILE A 41 -12.13 -23.86 8.52
CA ILE A 41 -11.53 -22.80 9.34
C ILE A 41 -12.16 -21.46 8.98
N PRO A 42 -12.78 -20.72 9.94
CA PRO A 42 -13.26 -19.37 9.70
C PRO A 42 -12.14 -18.48 9.19
N THR A 43 -12.31 -17.91 8.01
CA THR A 43 -11.23 -17.22 7.30
C THR A 43 -11.69 -15.86 6.79
N TYR A 44 -10.90 -14.82 7.07
CA TYR A 44 -11.09 -13.47 6.54
C TYR A 44 -9.93 -13.09 5.63
N PHE A 45 -10.25 -12.66 4.41
CA PHE A 45 -9.28 -12.28 3.39
C PHE A 45 -9.43 -10.81 3.01
N LEU A 46 -8.39 -10.01 3.29
CA LEU A 46 -8.33 -8.60 2.97
C LEU A 46 -7.28 -8.32 1.90
N THR A 47 -7.66 -7.54 0.91
CA THR A 47 -6.76 -6.90 -0.04
C THR A 47 -7.11 -5.43 -0.17
N GLY A 48 -6.36 -4.65 -0.94
CA GLY A 48 -6.66 -3.22 -1.04
C GLY A 48 -5.74 -2.41 -1.91
N LEU A 49 -5.88 -1.08 -1.80
CA LEU A 49 -5.15 -0.10 -2.59
C LEU A 49 -4.52 0.97 -1.69
N ASP A 50 -3.24 1.25 -1.92
CA ASP A 50 -2.53 2.38 -1.31
C ASP A 50 -2.69 3.62 -2.20
N GLU A 51 -3.38 4.63 -1.63
CA GLU A 51 -3.80 5.83 -2.35
C GLU A 51 -3.05 7.09 -1.92
N HIS A 52 -2.02 6.93 -1.09
CA HIS A 52 -1.21 8.05 -0.61
C HIS A 52 0.19 8.01 -1.22
N GLY A 53 0.90 9.13 -1.07
CA GLY A 53 2.29 9.24 -1.48
C GLY A 53 2.55 10.13 -2.70
N GLN A 54 3.81 10.47 -2.90
CA GLN A 54 4.24 11.38 -3.97
C GLN A 54 4.05 10.78 -5.37
N LYS A 55 4.18 9.47 -5.53
CA LYS A 55 4.02 8.80 -6.84
C LYS A 55 2.60 8.92 -7.37
N VAL A 56 1.60 8.83 -6.50
CA VAL A 56 0.19 9.03 -6.87
C VAL A 56 -0.02 10.48 -7.35
N GLN A 57 0.51 11.47 -6.61
CA GLN A 57 0.43 12.88 -6.99
C GLN A 57 1.14 13.18 -8.32
N GLN A 58 2.32 12.60 -8.53
CA GLN A 58 3.06 12.76 -9.79
C GLN A 58 2.32 12.13 -10.97
N SER A 59 1.71 10.96 -10.78
CA SER A 59 0.90 10.30 -11.82
C SER A 59 -0.35 11.10 -12.15
N ALA A 60 -1.05 11.62 -11.14
CA ALA A 60 -2.22 12.48 -11.32
C ALA A 60 -1.88 13.77 -12.09
N ARG A 61 -0.74 14.42 -11.74
CA ARG A 61 -0.26 15.61 -12.47
C ARG A 61 0.08 15.31 -13.93
N ARG A 62 0.69 14.15 -14.21
CA ARG A 62 1.00 13.73 -15.59
C ARG A 62 -0.25 13.49 -16.43
N GLU A 63 -1.33 12.99 -15.81
CA GLU A 63 -2.62 12.75 -16.45
C GLU A 63 -3.53 14.00 -16.45
N GLY A 64 -3.13 15.08 -15.78
CA GLY A 64 -3.93 16.31 -15.68
C GLY A 64 -5.24 16.13 -14.90
N VAL A 65 -5.24 15.24 -13.90
CA VAL A 65 -6.43 14.94 -13.05
C VAL A 65 -6.12 15.14 -11.58
N GLU A 66 -7.16 15.28 -10.77
CA GLU A 66 -7.02 15.28 -9.32
C GLU A 66 -6.59 13.89 -8.81
N PRO A 67 -5.73 13.81 -7.75
CA PRO A 67 -5.29 12.55 -7.19
C PRO A 67 -6.43 11.60 -6.78
N SER A 68 -7.53 12.14 -6.24
CA SER A 68 -8.71 11.34 -5.88
C SER A 68 -9.35 10.66 -7.08
N VAL A 69 -9.45 11.39 -8.21
CA VAL A 69 -10.01 10.85 -9.48
C VAL A 69 -9.12 9.75 -10.03
N LEU A 70 -7.79 9.92 -9.97
CA LEU A 70 -6.86 8.85 -10.36
C LEU A 70 -7.06 7.62 -9.47
N CYS A 71 -7.10 7.79 -8.14
CA CYS A 71 -7.30 6.71 -7.19
C CYS A 71 -8.60 5.95 -7.43
N ASP A 72 -9.71 6.64 -7.71
CA ASP A 72 -10.98 6.00 -8.01
C ASP A 72 -10.91 5.14 -9.27
N ARG A 73 -10.32 5.66 -10.34
CA ARG A 73 -10.09 4.89 -11.58
C ARG A 73 -9.20 3.66 -11.37
N GLN A 74 -8.15 3.80 -10.58
CA GLN A 74 -7.27 2.66 -10.29
C GLN A 74 -7.96 1.64 -9.38
N ALA A 75 -8.69 2.08 -8.36
CA ALA A 75 -9.47 1.20 -7.49
C ALA A 75 -10.44 0.32 -8.30
N GLU A 76 -11.14 0.92 -9.27
CA GLU A 76 -12.03 0.18 -10.16
C GLU A 76 -11.28 -0.91 -10.97
N LYS A 77 -10.10 -0.58 -11.52
CA LYS A 77 -9.30 -1.54 -12.29
C LYS A 77 -8.83 -2.72 -11.43
N PHE A 78 -8.32 -2.44 -10.21
CA PHE A 78 -7.85 -3.48 -9.30
C PHE A 78 -8.99 -4.35 -8.76
N GLN A 79 -10.13 -3.75 -8.41
CA GLN A 79 -11.32 -4.50 -8.04
C GLN A 79 -11.83 -5.37 -9.19
N ASN A 80 -11.78 -4.85 -10.42
CA ASN A 80 -12.16 -5.62 -11.61
C ASN A 80 -11.19 -6.79 -11.85
N LEU A 81 -9.88 -6.61 -11.61
CA LEU A 81 -8.91 -7.71 -11.63
C LEU A 81 -9.32 -8.83 -10.67
N CYS A 82 -9.66 -8.48 -9.42
CA CYS A 82 -10.12 -9.46 -8.43
C CYS A 82 -11.38 -10.21 -8.91
N LYS A 83 -12.32 -9.50 -9.54
CA LYS A 83 -13.54 -10.10 -10.11
C LYS A 83 -13.23 -11.05 -11.27
N ILE A 84 -12.39 -10.64 -12.23
CA ILE A 84 -12.00 -11.47 -13.39
C ILE A 84 -11.30 -12.76 -12.94
N LEU A 85 -10.44 -12.65 -11.93
CA LEU A 85 -9.70 -13.78 -11.36
C LEU A 85 -10.53 -14.60 -10.36
N ASN A 86 -11.77 -14.20 -10.10
CA ASN A 86 -12.64 -14.84 -9.10
C ASN A 86 -11.97 -14.96 -7.72
N VAL A 87 -11.26 -13.91 -7.31
CA VAL A 87 -10.63 -13.82 -5.98
C VAL A 87 -11.71 -13.72 -4.91
N SER A 88 -11.62 -14.55 -3.88
CA SER A 88 -12.64 -14.67 -2.83
C SER A 88 -12.39 -13.77 -1.60
N ASN A 89 -11.85 -12.57 -1.84
CA ASN A 89 -11.62 -11.59 -0.76
C ASN A 89 -12.95 -11.13 -0.13
N ASP A 90 -12.94 -11.04 1.21
CA ASP A 90 -14.11 -10.59 1.98
C ASP A 90 -14.24 -9.07 1.97
N ASP A 91 -13.10 -8.36 1.88
CA ASP A 91 -13.10 -6.91 1.86
C ASP A 91 -11.98 -6.38 0.95
N TYR A 92 -12.18 -5.13 0.52
CA TYR A 92 -11.21 -4.36 -0.25
C TYR A 92 -11.01 -3.00 0.41
N ILE A 93 -9.87 -2.81 1.09
CA ILE A 93 -9.55 -1.57 1.80
C ILE A 93 -8.91 -0.55 0.86
N ARG A 94 -9.33 0.71 0.97
CA ARG A 94 -8.67 1.85 0.34
C ARG A 94 -8.14 2.76 1.44
N THR A 95 -6.89 3.15 1.39
CA THR A 95 -6.27 3.94 2.47
C THR A 95 -6.86 5.35 2.59
N SER A 96 -7.53 5.85 1.56
CA SER A 96 -8.28 7.11 1.60
C SER A 96 -9.65 7.03 2.28
N GLN A 97 -10.19 5.83 2.51
CA GLN A 97 -11.52 5.64 3.13
C GLN A 97 -11.58 6.20 4.55
N PRO A 98 -12.72 6.82 4.95
CA PRO A 98 -12.88 7.32 6.30
C PRO A 98 -12.67 6.26 7.39
N ARG A 99 -13.12 5.01 7.16
CA ARG A 99 -12.93 3.90 8.09
C ARG A 99 -11.46 3.58 8.35
N HIS A 100 -10.62 3.62 7.31
CA HIS A 100 -9.16 3.42 7.44
C HIS A 100 -8.52 4.58 8.19
N LYS A 101 -8.82 5.81 7.77
CA LYS A 101 -8.27 7.03 8.41
C LYS A 101 -8.60 7.10 9.90
N ALA A 102 -9.84 6.78 10.28
CA ALA A 102 -10.26 6.81 11.67
C ALA A 102 -9.46 5.84 12.55
N VAL A 103 -9.19 4.62 12.05
CA VAL A 103 -8.38 3.63 12.77
C VAL A 103 -6.92 4.09 12.90
N VAL A 104 -6.32 4.58 11.79
CA VAL A 104 -4.94 5.08 11.81
C VAL A 104 -4.79 6.26 12.76
N GLN A 105 -5.70 7.23 12.69
CA GLN A 105 -5.68 8.39 13.59
C GLN A 105 -5.79 7.99 15.06
N LYS A 106 -6.68 7.04 15.36
CA LYS A 106 -6.83 6.54 16.74
C LYS A 106 -5.55 5.87 17.24
N ILE A 107 -4.94 4.99 16.44
CA ILE A 107 -3.71 4.29 16.83
C ILE A 107 -2.57 5.30 17.06
N LEU A 108 -2.39 6.26 16.14
CA LEU A 108 -1.36 7.27 16.28
C LEU A 108 -1.60 8.17 17.51
N GLN A 109 -2.85 8.51 17.80
CA GLN A 109 -3.19 9.29 18.99
C GLN A 109 -2.88 8.51 20.28
N ASP A 110 -3.29 7.24 20.33
CA ASP A 110 -3.00 6.36 21.47
C ASP A 110 -1.49 6.22 21.74
N LEU A 111 -0.66 6.10 20.67
CA LEU A 111 0.80 6.04 20.77
C LEU A 111 1.40 7.38 21.22
N TYR A 112 0.86 8.49 20.73
CA TYR A 112 1.30 9.83 21.13
C TYR A 112 0.99 10.08 22.61
N ASP A 113 -0.22 9.73 23.06
CA ASP A 113 -0.65 9.92 24.47
C ASP A 113 0.16 9.06 25.45
N ARG A 114 0.72 7.92 24.98
CA ARG A 114 1.65 7.06 25.76
C ARG A 114 3.08 7.56 25.73
N GLY A 115 3.40 8.59 24.92
CA GLY A 115 4.76 9.09 24.73
C GLY A 115 5.67 8.17 23.89
N GLU A 116 5.10 7.19 23.17
CA GLU A 116 5.86 6.29 22.31
C GLU A 116 6.26 6.94 20.99
N ILE A 117 5.53 7.98 20.57
CA ILE A 117 5.88 8.83 19.43
C ILE A 117 5.88 10.30 19.84
N TYR A 118 6.71 11.09 19.21
CA TYR A 118 6.84 12.51 19.47
C TYR A 118 7.10 13.30 18.20
N LYS A 119 6.80 14.58 18.21
CA LYS A 119 7.09 15.49 17.10
C LYS A 119 8.55 15.95 17.16
N ALA A 120 9.31 15.68 16.10
CA ALA A 120 10.70 16.13 15.95
C ALA A 120 10.95 16.64 14.53
N GLU A 121 11.95 17.51 14.38
CA GLU A 121 12.46 17.89 13.07
C GLU A 121 13.49 16.84 12.61
N TYR A 122 13.32 16.36 11.38
CA TYR A 122 14.29 15.47 10.75
C TYR A 122 14.79 16.13 9.45
N ARG A 123 16.11 16.24 9.30
CA ARG A 123 16.76 16.77 8.11
C ARG A 123 17.63 15.70 7.48
N GLY A 124 17.45 15.47 6.20
CA GLY A 124 18.23 14.48 5.46
C GLY A 124 17.92 14.53 3.96
N PHE A 125 18.75 13.89 3.16
CA PHE A 125 18.46 13.72 1.74
C PHE A 125 17.33 12.70 1.56
N TYR A 126 16.32 13.08 0.78
CA TYR A 126 15.18 12.23 0.49
C TYR A 126 15.16 11.82 -0.98
N SER A 127 15.14 10.51 -1.24
CA SER A 127 14.98 9.98 -2.58
C SER A 127 13.51 9.80 -2.92
N ALA A 128 12.97 10.67 -3.77
CA ALA A 128 11.58 10.55 -4.24
C ALA A 128 11.35 9.25 -5.05
N ARG A 129 12.39 8.72 -5.73
CA ARG A 129 12.32 7.46 -6.47
C ARG A 129 12.18 6.25 -5.55
N GLN A 130 12.92 6.24 -4.43
CA GLN A 130 12.93 5.17 -3.45
C GLN A 130 11.93 5.39 -2.31
N GLU A 131 11.35 6.60 -2.25
CA GLU A 131 10.40 7.02 -1.21
C GLU A 131 10.95 6.85 0.21
N GLN A 132 12.26 7.15 0.39
CA GLN A 132 12.94 7.03 1.69
C GLN A 132 14.02 8.08 1.86
N PHE A 133 14.33 8.38 3.14
CA PHE A 133 15.51 9.14 3.47
C PHE A 133 16.77 8.32 3.24
N LEU A 134 17.77 8.94 2.62
CA LEU A 134 19.05 8.30 2.38
C LEU A 134 19.92 8.37 3.65
N PRO A 135 20.45 7.25 4.15
CA PRO A 135 21.41 7.29 5.25
C PRO A 135 22.71 8.01 4.83
N VAL A 136 23.35 8.67 5.79
CA VAL A 136 24.57 9.46 5.54
C VAL A 136 25.67 8.60 4.88
N SER A 137 25.77 7.33 5.21
CA SER A 137 26.68 6.37 4.57
C SER A 137 26.44 6.19 3.07
N TYR A 138 25.21 6.36 2.61
CA TYR A 138 24.87 6.25 1.19
C TYR A 138 25.29 7.48 0.38
N THR A 139 25.37 8.65 1.01
CA THR A 139 25.83 9.89 0.36
C THR A 139 27.34 9.86 0.11
N HIS A 140 28.13 9.20 0.94
CA HIS A 140 29.56 9.03 0.75
C HIS A 140 29.93 8.05 -0.36
N LEU A 141 29.15 6.97 -0.56
CA LEU A 141 29.39 5.98 -1.61
C LEU A 141 29.02 6.48 -3.02
N ARG A 142 28.11 7.46 -3.12
CA ARG A 142 27.66 8.05 -4.40
C ARG A 142 28.35 9.36 -4.76
N ALA A 143 29.16 9.92 -3.91
CA ALA A 143 29.94 11.12 -4.21
C ALA A 143 30.99 10.88 -5.34
N HIS A 144 31.25 9.63 -5.69
CA HIS A 144 32.12 9.22 -6.81
C HIS A 144 31.34 8.84 -8.08
N GLU A 145 30.02 8.74 -8.05
CA GLU A 145 29.20 8.55 -9.23
C GLU A 145 28.67 9.91 -9.68
N THR A 146 29.08 10.30 -10.88
CA THR A 146 28.79 11.57 -11.57
C THR A 146 27.44 12.20 -11.24
N SER A 147 27.45 13.51 -11.13
CA SER A 147 26.38 14.46 -10.81
C SER A 147 25.03 14.33 -11.58
N ALA A 148 24.86 13.33 -12.41
CA ALA A 148 23.64 13.06 -13.21
C ALA A 148 22.56 12.22 -12.47
N HIS A 149 22.82 11.74 -11.24
CA HIS A 149 21.89 10.90 -10.47
C HIS A 149 21.44 11.52 -9.14
N LEU A 150 21.75 12.79 -8.89
CA LEU A 150 21.28 13.57 -7.77
C LEU A 150 20.09 14.44 -8.18
N VAL A 151 18.97 13.83 -8.47
CA VAL A 151 17.67 14.52 -8.57
C VAL A 151 16.62 13.69 -7.87
#